data_214b55cc03755a6b87917dfef561a33a
#
_entry.id   214b55cc03755a6b87917dfef561a33a
#
_cell.length_a   1.000
_cell.length_b   1.000
_cell.length_c   1.000
_cell.angle_alpha   90.00
_cell.angle_beta   90.00
_cell.angle_gamma   90.00
#
_symmetry.space_group_name_H-M   'P 1'
#
loop_
_entity.id
_entity.type
_entity.pdbx_description
1 polymer ?
#
loop_
_entity_poly.entity_id
_entity_poly.type
_entity_poly.pdbx_seq_one_letter_code
_entity_poly.pdbx_strand_id
1 'polypeptide(L)'
;MEATTVPNFKGGEGEYVVKTYLDEQNRIMQGLLPPGASIGMHMHEKNSETYYIISGTGHVVMDDGTEEDFTVGKMHYCPMGHGHTLINRTDSDLVFIGIVSEHHD
;
A
#
# COMPACT_ATOMS: atom_id res chain seq x y z
N MET A 1 5.76 -16.00 9.96
CA MET A 1 4.86 -15.31 8.99
C MET A 1 5.43 -15.51 7.60
N GLU A 2 4.67 -16.11 6.72
CA GLU A 2 5.13 -16.42 5.37
C GLU A 2 4.65 -15.37 4.39
N ALA A 3 5.45 -15.14 3.34
CA ALA A 3 5.07 -14.24 2.26
C ALA A 3 4.03 -14.91 1.36
N THR A 4 3.04 -14.14 0.95
CA THR A 4 2.02 -14.54 -0.02
C THR A 4 2.18 -13.67 -1.26
N THR A 5 2.08 -14.27 -2.44
CA THR A 5 2.13 -13.54 -3.71
C THR A 5 0.72 -13.42 -4.26
N VAL A 6 0.28 -12.19 -4.48
CA VAL A 6 -1.08 -11.87 -4.96
C VAL A 6 -0.98 -11.16 -6.29
N PRO A 7 -1.47 -11.76 -7.39
CA PRO A 7 -1.46 -11.08 -8.68
C PRO A 7 -2.60 -10.05 -8.75
N ASN A 8 -2.33 -8.94 -9.37
CA ASN A 8 -3.30 -7.88 -9.68
C ASN A 8 -4.12 -7.44 -8.47
N PHE A 9 -3.43 -7.23 -7.33
CA PHE A 9 -4.10 -6.92 -6.06
C PHE A 9 -4.92 -5.62 -6.19
N LYS A 10 -6.18 -5.69 -5.80
CA LYS A 10 -7.14 -4.57 -5.91
C LYS A 10 -7.28 -4.05 -7.35
N GLY A 11 -7.08 -4.89 -8.35
CA GLY A 11 -7.13 -4.49 -9.75
C GLY A 11 -5.87 -3.82 -10.27
N GLY A 12 -4.77 -3.87 -9.50
CA GLY A 12 -3.49 -3.32 -9.93
C GLY A 12 -2.76 -4.22 -10.93
N GLU A 13 -1.52 -3.85 -11.22
CA GLU A 13 -0.67 -4.55 -12.17
C GLU A 13 0.38 -5.39 -11.45
N GLY A 14 0.79 -6.50 -12.08
CA GLY A 14 1.87 -7.33 -11.60
C GLY A 14 1.54 -8.06 -10.31
N GLU A 15 2.59 -8.39 -9.56
CA GLU A 15 2.47 -9.19 -8.35
C GLU A 15 2.80 -8.36 -7.11
N TYR A 16 2.03 -8.58 -6.06
CA TYR A 16 2.25 -7.99 -4.74
C TYR A 16 2.69 -9.12 -3.80
N VAL A 17 3.90 -9.03 -3.27
CA VAL A 17 4.43 -10.02 -2.33
C VAL A 17 4.29 -9.45 -0.92
N VAL A 18 3.52 -10.12 -0.07
CA VAL A 18 3.14 -9.54 1.22
C VAL A 18 3.22 -10.55 2.34
N LYS A 19 3.73 -10.07 3.49
CA LYS A 19 3.63 -10.75 4.78
C LYS A 19 2.67 -9.95 5.63
N THR A 20 1.65 -10.60 6.18
CA THR A 20 0.57 -9.91 6.88
C THR A 20 0.43 -10.41 8.31
N TYR A 21 0.33 -9.47 9.25
CA TYR A 21 -0.11 -9.72 10.61
C TYR A 21 -1.51 -9.10 10.76
N LEU A 22 -2.45 -9.85 11.27
CA LEU A 22 -3.86 -9.42 11.35
C LEU A 22 -4.42 -9.67 12.75
N ASP A 23 -5.05 -8.65 13.33
CA ASP A 23 -5.87 -8.80 14.52
C ASP A 23 -7.21 -8.08 14.31
N GLU A 24 -7.99 -7.91 15.39
CA GLU A 24 -9.33 -7.32 15.29
C GLU A 24 -9.34 -5.85 14.88
N GLN A 25 -8.23 -5.14 15.08
CA GLN A 25 -8.16 -3.70 14.87
C GLN A 25 -7.16 -3.29 13.81
N ASN A 26 -6.17 -4.13 13.53
CA ASN A 26 -5.07 -3.77 12.64
C ASN A 26 -4.73 -4.87 11.67
N ARG A 27 -4.34 -4.44 10.47
CA ARG A 27 -3.62 -5.27 9.51
C ARG A 27 -2.27 -4.61 9.28
N ILE A 28 -1.20 -5.33 9.59
CA ILE A 28 0.16 -4.82 9.40
C ILE A 28 0.82 -5.66 8.31
N MET A 29 1.29 -4.99 7.27
CA MET A 29 1.82 -5.68 6.09
C MET A 29 3.25 -5.21 5.82
N GLN A 30 4.12 -6.19 5.54
CA GLN A 30 5.39 -5.89 4.90
C GLN A 30 5.22 -6.25 3.44
N GLY A 31 5.20 -5.24 2.58
CA GLY A 31 4.88 -5.41 1.18
C GLY A 31 6.06 -5.19 0.27
N LEU A 32 6.06 -5.89 -0.85
CA LEU A 32 7.05 -5.72 -1.91
C LEU A 32 6.31 -5.65 -3.24
N LEU A 33 6.57 -4.59 -3.99
CA LEU A 33 6.09 -4.43 -5.36
C LEU A 33 7.30 -4.42 -6.29
N PRO A 34 7.45 -5.45 -7.13
CA PRO A 34 8.50 -5.42 -8.16
C PRO A 34 8.27 -4.28 -9.15
N PRO A 35 9.26 -3.97 -10.01
CA PRO A 35 9.10 -2.94 -11.04
C PRO A 35 7.83 -3.12 -11.87
N GLY A 36 7.08 -2.06 -12.03
CA GLY A 36 5.82 -2.04 -12.78
C GLY A 36 4.60 -2.57 -12.04
N ALA A 37 4.77 -3.14 -10.85
CA ALA A 37 3.65 -3.65 -10.07
C ALA A 37 2.93 -2.52 -9.33
N SER A 38 1.65 -2.73 -9.04
CA SER A 38 0.85 -1.75 -8.32
C SER A 38 -0.26 -2.42 -7.51
N ILE A 39 -0.68 -1.73 -6.45
CA ILE A 39 -1.92 -2.01 -5.74
C ILE A 39 -2.97 -1.08 -6.33
N GLY A 40 -4.06 -1.62 -6.86
CA GLY A 40 -5.09 -0.84 -7.52
C GLY A 40 -5.85 0.08 -6.57
N MET A 41 -6.61 1.00 -7.15
CA MET A 41 -7.41 1.96 -6.37
C MET A 41 -8.40 1.21 -5.48
N HIS A 42 -8.35 1.51 -4.19
CA HIS A 42 -9.29 0.94 -3.22
C HIS A 42 -9.67 1.98 -2.18
N MET A 43 -10.89 1.90 -1.69
CA MET A 43 -11.44 2.86 -0.74
C MET A 43 -11.36 2.32 0.68
N HIS A 44 -11.04 3.20 1.62
CA HIS A 44 -11.02 2.90 3.05
C HIS A 44 -12.25 3.52 3.70
N GLU A 45 -13.37 2.79 3.71
CA GLU A 45 -14.65 3.32 4.20
C GLU A 45 -14.75 3.33 5.71
N LYS A 46 -14.15 2.33 6.39
CA LYS A 46 -14.24 2.15 7.85
C LYS A 46 -12.87 1.97 8.48
N ASN A 47 -11.83 2.28 7.76
CA ASN A 47 -10.46 2.17 8.24
C ASN A 47 -9.60 3.26 7.61
N SER A 48 -8.34 3.29 7.98
CA SER A 48 -7.33 4.15 7.38
C SER A 48 -6.09 3.32 7.09
N GLU A 49 -5.22 3.82 6.24
CA GLU A 49 -3.98 3.11 5.92
C GLU A 49 -2.78 4.05 5.91
N THR A 50 -1.69 3.57 6.48
CA THR A 50 -0.39 4.25 6.46
C THR A 50 0.61 3.39 5.70
N TYR A 51 1.35 4.00 4.77
CA TYR A 51 2.51 3.37 4.14
C TYR A 51 3.78 4.03 4.64
N TYR A 52 4.76 3.25 5.01
CA TYR A 52 6.11 3.71 5.36
C TYR A 52 7.09 3.05 4.39
N ILE A 53 7.86 3.85 3.66
CA ILE A 53 8.75 3.34 2.61
C ILE A 53 10.08 2.93 3.23
N ILE A 54 10.45 1.68 3.01
CA ILE A 54 11.71 1.10 3.52
C ILE A 54 12.78 1.14 2.42
N SER A 55 12.41 0.85 1.18
CA SER A 55 13.35 0.78 0.06
C SER A 55 12.61 1.10 -1.23
N GLY A 56 13.26 1.84 -2.13
CA GLY A 56 12.68 2.22 -3.40
C GLY A 56 11.83 3.48 -3.32
N THR A 57 11.01 3.69 -4.34
CA THR A 57 10.12 4.85 -4.45
C THR A 57 8.72 4.38 -4.85
N GLY A 58 7.73 4.78 -4.07
CA GLY A 58 6.32 4.51 -4.36
C GLY A 58 5.61 5.73 -4.89
N HIS A 59 4.77 5.55 -5.91
CA HIS A 59 3.93 6.61 -6.46
C HIS A 59 2.50 6.38 -5.98
N VAL A 60 1.93 7.36 -5.30
CA VAL A 60 0.57 7.28 -4.77
C VAL A 60 -0.34 8.19 -5.56
N VAL A 61 -1.50 7.67 -5.94
CA VAL A 61 -2.60 8.46 -6.53
C VAL A 61 -3.79 8.34 -5.60
N MET A 62 -4.31 9.50 -5.17
CA MET A 62 -5.48 9.56 -4.30
C MET A 62 -6.77 9.56 -5.11
N ASP A 63 -7.89 9.30 -4.44
CA ASP A 63 -9.21 9.28 -5.06
C ASP A 63 -9.65 10.63 -5.62
N ASP A 64 -9.04 11.75 -5.15
CA ASP A 64 -9.30 13.09 -5.70
C ASP A 64 -8.37 13.43 -6.86
N GLY A 65 -7.51 12.51 -7.30
CA GLY A 65 -6.58 12.70 -8.41
C GLY A 65 -5.25 13.30 -8.04
N THR A 66 -5.02 13.66 -6.78
CA THR A 66 -3.68 14.14 -6.38
C THR A 66 -2.69 12.99 -6.38
N GLU A 67 -1.43 13.31 -6.71
CA GLU A 67 -0.36 12.33 -6.86
C GLU A 67 0.89 12.82 -6.15
N GLU A 68 1.63 11.88 -5.59
CA GLU A 68 2.89 12.19 -4.90
C GLU A 68 3.80 10.97 -4.90
N ASP A 69 5.12 11.23 -5.02
CA ASP A 69 6.14 10.20 -4.85
C ASP A 69 6.59 10.14 -3.40
N PHE A 70 6.73 8.93 -2.88
CA PHE A 70 7.20 8.68 -1.53
C PHE A 70 8.49 7.87 -1.59
N THR A 71 9.55 8.44 -1.03
CA THR A 71 10.88 7.82 -0.96
C THR A 71 11.13 7.25 0.42
N VAL A 72 12.30 6.61 0.59
CA VAL A 72 12.69 5.98 1.86
C VAL A 72 12.54 6.96 3.03
N GLY A 73 11.90 6.50 4.09
CA GLY A 73 11.69 7.29 5.30
C GLY A 73 10.44 8.17 5.27
N LYS A 74 9.75 8.28 4.14
CA LYS A 74 8.51 9.04 4.06
C LYS A 74 7.30 8.18 4.39
N MET A 75 6.29 8.80 4.98
CA MET A 75 5.01 8.17 5.29
C MET A 75 3.91 8.77 4.44
N HIS A 76 3.04 7.90 3.93
CA HIS A 76 1.79 8.29 3.28
C HIS A 76 0.63 7.84 4.16
N TYR A 77 -0.34 8.72 4.36
CA TYR A 77 -1.55 8.41 5.13
C TYR A 77 -2.79 8.58 4.25
N CYS A 78 -3.60 7.53 4.18
CA CYS A 78 -4.90 7.56 3.52
C CYS A 78 -5.97 7.55 4.61
N PRO A 79 -6.66 8.67 4.86
CA PRO A 79 -7.66 8.73 5.93
C PRO A 79 -8.91 7.95 5.58
N MET A 80 -9.71 7.65 6.62
CA MET A 80 -11.01 7.03 6.44
C MET A 80 -11.88 7.91 5.53
N GLY A 81 -12.62 7.27 4.61
CA GLY A 81 -13.46 7.95 3.64
C GLY A 81 -12.77 8.27 2.32
N HIS A 82 -11.50 7.95 2.21
CA HIS A 82 -10.71 8.21 0.99
C HIS A 82 -10.14 6.92 0.43
N GLY A 83 -9.64 7.00 -0.80
CA GLY A 83 -9.03 5.88 -1.48
C GLY A 83 -7.70 6.24 -2.10
N HIS A 84 -6.92 5.24 -2.40
CA HIS A 84 -5.59 5.43 -3.00
C HIS A 84 -5.16 4.20 -3.79
N THR A 85 -4.08 4.41 -4.56
CA THR A 85 -3.33 3.33 -5.20
C THR A 85 -1.85 3.52 -4.87
N LEU A 86 -1.08 2.45 -4.92
CA LEU A 86 0.38 2.49 -4.75
C LEU A 86 1.02 1.82 -5.95
N ILE A 87 1.92 2.52 -6.62
CA ILE A 87 2.50 2.10 -7.88
C ILE A 87 4.01 2.13 -7.79
N ASN A 88 4.68 1.06 -8.24
CA ASN A 88 6.12 1.07 -8.44
C ASN A 88 6.39 1.38 -9.92
N ARG A 89 6.75 2.62 -10.22
CA ARG A 89 7.06 3.07 -11.59
C ARG A 89 8.56 3.07 -11.87
N THR A 90 9.35 2.47 -10.98
CA THR A 90 10.80 2.43 -11.12
C THR A 90 11.27 1.06 -11.62
N ASP A 91 12.57 0.91 -11.82
CA ASP A 91 13.19 -0.35 -12.22
C ASP A 91 13.82 -1.10 -11.04
N SER A 92 13.51 -0.68 -9.81
CA SER A 92 13.94 -1.34 -8.56
C SER A 92 12.74 -1.74 -7.73
N ASP A 93 12.92 -2.72 -6.85
CA ASP A 93 11.84 -3.16 -5.96
C ASP A 93 11.42 -2.05 -4.99
N LEU A 94 10.13 -1.97 -4.73
CA LEU A 94 9.56 -1.11 -3.69
C LEU A 94 9.22 -1.97 -2.50
N VAL A 95 9.82 -1.66 -1.34
CA VAL A 95 9.52 -2.34 -0.07
C VAL A 95 8.95 -1.32 0.91
N PHE A 96 7.84 -1.69 1.54
CA PHE A 96 7.14 -0.78 2.43
C PHE A 96 6.44 -1.53 3.55
N ILE A 97 6.12 -0.80 4.62
CA ILE A 97 5.22 -1.28 5.68
C ILE A 97 3.89 -0.58 5.46
N GLY A 98 2.82 -1.38 5.41
CA GLY A 98 1.45 -0.87 5.35
C GLY A 98 0.74 -1.21 6.65
N ILE A 99 0.02 -0.25 7.21
CA ILE A 99 -0.78 -0.44 8.42
C ILE A 99 -2.19 0.02 8.14
N VAL A 100 -3.13 -0.91 8.19
CA VAL A 100 -4.55 -0.62 8.09
C VAL A 100 -5.12 -0.69 9.50
N SER A 101 -5.68 0.43 9.97
CA SER A 101 -6.29 0.53 11.29
C SER A 101 -7.80 0.63 11.15
N GLU A 102 -8.52 -0.29 11.79
CA GLU A 102 -9.98 -0.27 11.78
C GLU A 102 -10.49 0.82 12.71
N HIS A 103 -11.50 1.55 12.25
CA HIS A 103 -12.16 2.59 13.04
C HIS A 103 -13.52 2.07 13.49
N HIS A 104 -13.66 1.82 14.78
CA HIS A 104 -14.91 1.35 15.37
C HIS A 104 -15.61 2.52 16.05
N ASP A 105 -16.89 2.64 15.79
CA ASP A 105 -17.73 3.66 16.45
C ASP A 105 -18.21 3.18 17.81
#